data_f6987c8755057a4b662a0e1060769833
#
_entry.id   f6987c8755057a4b662a0e1060769833
#
_cell.length_a   1.000
_cell.length_b   1.000
_cell.length_c   1.000
_cell.angle_alpha   90.00
_cell.angle_beta   90.00
_cell.angle_gamma   90.00
#
_symmetry.space_group_name_H-M   'P 1'
#
loop_
_entity.id
_entity.type
_entity.pdbx_description
1 polymer ?
#
loop_
_entity_poly.entity_id
_entity_poly.type
_entity_poly.pdbx_seq_one_letter_code
_entity_poly.pdbx_strand_id
1 'polypeptide(L)'
;LRSRGLGDVYKRQVPKHLVKTLTRAKFEQLAHNLIQACLEPCKKAMSDAGLSNSDIDEVILVGGSSRIPAVQKLVEDFFGKAPSKGVNPDEVVAVGAAVQGAVLTDEIKGVVLLDVTPLSMGIETMGGVMTKLIDANTTIPCKKSEVFSTAADNQTEVTIHVLQGERPMAAQNKSIGQFNLTGIAPARRGVPQIEVTFDIDANGILKVSAKDKATGKEQAIRIEASSGLSKEEIERMKAEAEANAEADKKEKERIDKLNQADSLIFSTENQLKDLGDKIPADKKAPIEAALQKLKDAHKAQDLAGIDAASAELQSAFQAASAEMYAQSGAQGGAQAGPNAGQANNAGANDKGDVQDADFEEVK
;
A
#
# COMPACT_ATOMS: atom_id res chain seq x y z
N LEU A 1 32.27 -7.00 33.91
CA LEU A 1 31.27 -8.09 33.86
C LEU A 1 31.76 -9.22 34.75
N ARG A 2 31.28 -9.25 35.99
CA ARG A 2 31.35 -10.50 36.79
C ARG A 2 30.31 -11.43 36.15
N SER A 3 30.76 -12.35 35.28
CA SER A 3 30.02 -13.55 34.99
C SER A 3 29.63 -14.19 36.33
N ARG A 4 28.37 -14.21 36.67
CA ARG A 4 27.85 -15.13 37.70
C ARG A 4 28.10 -16.50 37.12
N GLY A 5 29.18 -17.13 37.55
CA GLY A 5 29.60 -18.44 37.09
C GLY A 5 28.43 -19.41 37.19
N LEU A 6 28.29 -20.23 36.18
CA LEU A 6 27.63 -21.53 36.30
C LEU A 6 28.15 -22.14 37.58
N GLY A 7 27.23 -22.40 38.53
CA GLY A 7 27.57 -22.86 39.87
C GLY A 7 28.60 -23.99 39.82
N ASP A 8 29.52 -23.98 40.78
CA ASP A 8 30.57 -24.98 40.90
C ASP A 8 29.98 -26.39 40.74
N VAL A 9 30.39 -27.08 39.69
CA VAL A 9 30.04 -28.48 39.55
C VAL A 9 30.85 -29.28 40.50
N TYR A 10 30.35 -29.53 41.70
CA TYR A 10 30.94 -30.41 42.70
C TYR A 10 30.93 -31.84 42.17
N LYS A 11 32.00 -32.27 41.52
CA LYS A 11 32.37 -33.68 41.48
C LYS A 11 33.23 -33.99 42.70
N ARG A 12 32.61 -34.52 43.67
CA ARG A 12 33.03 -35.24 44.89
C ARG A 12 34.41 -34.97 45.51
N GLN A 13 35.42 -34.36 44.87
CA GLN A 13 36.76 -34.35 45.48
C GLN A 13 37.59 -33.11 45.34
N VAL A 14 37.46 -32.27 44.29
CA VAL A 14 38.23 -30.99 44.17
C VAL A 14 37.46 -30.01 43.25
N PRO A 15 37.26 -28.73 43.67
CA PRO A 15 36.71 -27.72 42.79
C PRO A 15 37.65 -27.51 41.60
N LYS A 16 37.13 -27.65 40.38
CA LYS A 16 37.86 -27.29 39.13
C LYS A 16 37.47 -25.89 38.73
N HIS A 17 38.44 -24.98 38.77
CA HIS A 17 38.26 -23.59 38.32
C HIS A 17 38.66 -23.44 36.87
N LEU A 18 37.80 -22.83 36.04
CA LEU A 18 38.15 -22.38 34.71
C LEU A 18 38.50 -20.90 34.76
N VAL A 19 39.74 -20.56 34.64
CA VAL A 19 40.21 -19.18 34.56
C VAL A 19 40.72 -18.95 33.13
N LYS A 20 40.02 -18.06 32.39
CA LYS A 20 40.43 -17.63 31.06
C LYS A 20 40.42 -16.12 30.97
N THR A 21 41.40 -15.55 30.32
CA THR A 21 41.47 -14.12 30.01
C THR A 21 40.88 -13.90 28.62
N LEU A 22 39.84 -13.06 28.54
CA LEU A 22 39.31 -12.59 27.28
C LEU A 22 39.79 -11.18 27.03
N THR A 23 40.62 -11.02 26.00
CA THR A 23 41.08 -9.69 25.56
C THR A 23 39.99 -8.98 24.76
N ARG A 24 40.02 -7.62 24.72
CA ARG A 24 39.13 -6.82 23.88
C ARG A 24 39.20 -7.26 22.42
N ALA A 25 40.39 -7.40 21.86
CA ALA A 25 40.56 -7.80 20.46
C ALA A 25 39.91 -9.16 20.16
N LYS A 26 40.05 -10.13 21.09
CA LYS A 26 39.41 -11.44 20.92
C LYS A 26 37.87 -11.34 21.02
N PHE A 27 37.33 -10.51 21.91
CA PHE A 27 35.92 -10.24 22.01
C PHE A 27 35.37 -9.61 20.72
N GLU A 28 36.02 -8.55 20.23
CA GLU A 28 35.64 -7.86 18.99
C GLU A 28 35.71 -8.79 17.77
N GLN A 29 36.72 -9.65 17.71
CA GLN A 29 36.83 -10.69 16.67
C GLN A 29 35.65 -11.67 16.70
N LEU A 30 35.24 -12.12 17.87
CA LEU A 30 34.15 -13.07 18.05
C LEU A 30 32.78 -12.43 17.77
N ALA A 31 32.63 -11.14 18.10
CA ALA A 31 31.40 -10.36 17.91
C ALA A 31 31.34 -9.64 16.56
N HIS A 32 32.36 -9.73 15.72
CA HIS A 32 32.50 -8.94 14.50
C HIS A 32 31.27 -8.97 13.61
N ASN A 33 30.74 -10.15 13.31
CA ASN A 33 29.58 -10.28 12.45
C ASN A 33 28.30 -9.65 13.04
N LEU A 34 28.13 -9.75 14.35
CA LEU A 34 26.99 -9.12 15.05
C LEU A 34 27.11 -7.60 15.06
N ILE A 35 28.34 -7.09 15.22
CA ILE A 35 28.60 -5.65 15.17
C ILE A 35 28.34 -5.11 13.75
N GLN A 36 28.84 -5.78 12.72
CA GLN A 36 28.60 -5.37 11.33
C GLN A 36 27.13 -5.42 10.94
N ALA A 37 26.38 -6.40 11.43
CA ALA A 37 24.94 -6.52 11.16
C ALA A 37 24.11 -5.34 11.70
N CYS A 38 24.65 -4.54 12.64
CA CYS A 38 23.96 -3.33 13.13
C CYS A 38 23.79 -2.24 12.06
N LEU A 39 24.59 -2.26 10.98
CA LEU A 39 24.49 -1.24 9.91
C LEU A 39 23.37 -1.48 8.93
N GLU A 40 22.93 -2.73 8.71
CA GLU A 40 21.91 -3.04 7.73
C GLU A 40 20.55 -2.36 8.04
N PRO A 41 20.04 -2.40 9.30
CA PRO A 41 18.86 -1.63 9.67
C PRO A 41 19.03 -0.12 9.49
N CYS A 42 20.23 0.41 9.76
CA CYS A 42 20.51 1.85 9.58
C CYS A 42 20.44 2.24 8.10
N LYS A 43 21.08 1.47 7.22
CA LYS A 43 21.04 1.70 5.77
C LYS A 43 19.62 1.63 5.23
N LYS A 44 18.85 0.64 5.68
CA LYS A 44 17.46 0.47 5.27
C LYS A 44 16.61 1.66 5.70
N ALA A 45 16.69 2.07 6.96
CA ALA A 45 15.92 3.20 7.48
C ALA A 45 16.24 4.51 6.73
N MET A 46 17.52 4.74 6.40
CA MET A 46 17.94 5.89 5.61
C MET A 46 17.44 5.84 4.16
N SER A 47 17.49 4.66 3.54
CA SER A 47 16.94 4.43 2.21
C SER A 47 15.45 4.66 2.17
N ASP A 48 14.70 4.13 3.14
CA ASP A 48 13.24 4.26 3.26
C ASP A 48 12.85 5.74 3.47
N ALA A 49 13.67 6.51 4.21
CA ALA A 49 13.45 7.94 4.44
C ALA A 49 13.95 8.82 3.28
N GLY A 50 14.70 8.28 2.31
CA GLY A 50 15.31 9.05 1.23
C GLY A 50 16.41 10.01 1.70
N LEU A 51 17.03 9.72 2.85
CA LEU A 51 18.07 10.57 3.48
C LEU A 51 19.48 10.04 3.21
N SER A 52 20.42 10.97 3.14
CA SER A 52 21.88 10.71 3.10
C SER A 52 22.50 10.91 4.49
N ASN A 53 23.73 10.43 4.68
CA ASN A 53 24.45 10.62 5.95
C ASN A 53 24.68 12.10 6.31
N SER A 54 24.72 12.99 5.32
CA SER A 54 24.83 14.44 5.52
C SER A 54 23.59 15.07 6.12
N ASP A 55 22.41 14.46 5.88
CA ASP A 55 21.12 14.98 6.32
C ASP A 55 20.81 14.62 7.79
N ILE A 56 21.64 13.77 8.41
CA ILE A 56 21.51 13.40 9.81
C ILE A 56 22.19 14.45 10.68
N ASP A 57 21.43 15.12 11.54
CA ASP A 57 21.98 16.13 12.45
C ASP A 57 22.71 15.51 13.62
N GLU A 58 22.16 14.51 14.26
CA GLU A 58 22.68 13.91 15.48
C GLU A 58 22.45 12.39 15.51
N VAL A 59 23.45 11.66 16.03
CA VAL A 59 23.39 10.20 16.21
C VAL A 59 23.37 9.89 17.71
N ILE A 60 22.29 9.26 18.17
CA ILE A 60 22.09 8.90 19.56
C ILE A 60 22.14 7.38 19.70
N LEU A 61 22.99 6.88 20.60
CA LEU A 61 23.12 5.47 20.91
C LEU A 61 22.34 5.12 22.17
N VAL A 62 21.51 4.05 22.08
CA VAL A 62 20.64 3.58 23.16
C VAL A 62 20.90 2.11 23.45
N GLY A 63 20.74 1.72 24.72
CA GLY A 63 20.94 0.35 25.19
C GLY A 63 22.40 0.02 25.57
N GLY A 64 22.57 -0.95 26.46
CA GLY A 64 23.88 -1.30 27.04
C GLY A 64 24.92 -1.76 26.04
N SER A 65 24.53 -2.41 24.93
CA SER A 65 25.46 -2.84 23.86
C SER A 65 26.11 -1.67 23.12
N SER A 66 25.49 -0.50 23.13
CA SER A 66 26.05 0.72 22.53
C SER A 66 27.30 1.25 23.26
N ARG A 67 27.58 0.74 24.46
CA ARG A 67 28.84 1.03 25.20
C ARG A 67 30.02 0.29 24.64
N ILE A 68 29.87 -0.68 23.74
CA ILE A 68 30.96 -1.42 23.09
C ILE A 68 31.72 -0.45 22.17
N PRO A 69 33.04 -0.20 22.39
CA PRO A 69 33.77 0.78 21.59
C PRO A 69 33.76 0.48 20.09
N ALA A 70 33.76 -0.80 19.70
CA ALA A 70 33.67 -1.20 18.30
C ALA A 70 32.32 -0.83 17.65
N VAL A 71 31.23 -0.84 18.41
CA VAL A 71 29.90 -0.38 17.93
C VAL A 71 29.92 1.13 17.74
N GLN A 72 30.45 1.89 18.73
CA GLN A 72 30.55 3.34 18.63
C GLN A 72 31.36 3.77 17.43
N LYS A 73 32.51 3.13 17.23
CA LYS A 73 33.40 3.41 16.09
C LYS A 73 32.74 3.07 14.76
N LEU A 74 32.06 1.93 14.67
CA LEU A 74 31.35 1.52 13.45
C LEU A 74 30.29 2.55 13.05
N VAL A 75 29.52 3.04 14.02
CA VAL A 75 28.48 4.06 13.80
C VAL A 75 29.10 5.41 13.41
N GLU A 76 30.18 5.83 14.10
CA GLU A 76 30.94 7.04 13.76
C GLU A 76 31.50 6.98 12.33
N ASP A 77 32.12 5.85 11.97
CA ASP A 77 32.69 5.63 10.63
C ASP A 77 31.56 5.65 9.55
N PHE A 78 30.39 5.14 9.85
CA PHE A 78 29.25 5.09 8.90
C PHE A 78 28.60 6.45 8.70
N PHE A 79 28.27 7.17 9.78
CA PHE A 79 27.58 8.46 9.69
C PHE A 79 28.54 9.65 9.50
N GLY A 80 29.85 9.44 9.68
CA GLY A 80 30.85 10.52 9.66
C GLY A 80 30.75 11.50 10.83
N LYS A 81 29.96 11.15 11.85
CA LYS A 81 29.68 11.96 13.05
C LYS A 81 29.85 11.12 14.32
N ALA A 82 30.51 11.64 15.32
CA ALA A 82 30.60 10.96 16.61
C ALA A 82 29.24 10.88 17.29
N PRO A 83 28.88 9.74 17.87
CA PRO A 83 27.62 9.61 18.59
C PRO A 83 27.51 10.59 19.76
N SER A 84 26.33 11.18 19.94
CA SER A 84 26.03 12.08 21.06
C SER A 84 26.21 11.39 22.41
N LYS A 85 26.76 12.11 23.35
CA LYS A 85 26.95 11.68 24.75
C LYS A 85 25.94 12.33 25.70
N GLY A 86 24.96 13.05 25.16
CA GLY A 86 24.01 13.82 25.94
C GLY A 86 22.99 12.99 26.74
N VAL A 87 22.86 11.70 26.43
CA VAL A 87 21.92 10.79 27.09
C VAL A 87 22.65 9.57 27.68
N ASN A 88 22.13 9.07 28.82
CA ASN A 88 22.59 7.79 29.36
C ASN A 88 21.92 6.63 28.62
N PRO A 89 22.66 5.79 27.90
CA PRO A 89 22.11 4.71 27.11
C PRO A 89 21.28 3.68 27.91
N ASP A 90 21.51 3.56 29.20
CA ASP A 90 20.84 2.58 30.06
C ASP A 90 19.51 3.12 30.62
N GLU A 91 19.36 4.44 30.73
CA GLU A 91 18.25 5.10 31.41
C GLU A 91 17.29 5.81 30.43
N VAL A 92 17.77 6.17 29.24
CA VAL A 92 17.04 7.03 28.29
C VAL A 92 15.67 6.47 27.93
N VAL A 93 15.50 5.15 27.86
CA VAL A 93 14.22 4.52 27.56
C VAL A 93 13.21 4.74 28.70
N ALA A 94 13.67 4.62 29.96
CA ALA A 94 12.80 4.89 31.11
C ALA A 94 12.42 6.36 31.22
N VAL A 95 13.36 7.27 30.93
CA VAL A 95 13.10 8.71 30.87
C VAL A 95 12.11 9.03 29.76
N GLY A 96 12.30 8.45 28.56
CA GLY A 96 11.40 8.62 27.43
C GLY A 96 9.98 8.13 27.72
N ALA A 97 9.84 6.99 28.42
CA ALA A 97 8.55 6.47 28.85
C ALA A 97 7.84 7.42 29.85
N ALA A 98 8.60 8.02 30.76
CA ALA A 98 8.06 9.00 31.70
C ALA A 98 7.61 10.29 30.98
N VAL A 99 8.40 10.78 30.02
CA VAL A 99 8.03 11.93 29.20
C VAL A 99 6.76 11.65 28.39
N GLN A 100 6.67 10.46 27.78
CA GLN A 100 5.47 10.06 27.04
C GLN A 100 4.24 9.97 27.95
N GLY A 101 4.38 9.46 29.18
CA GLY A 101 3.32 9.47 30.20
C GLY A 101 2.85 10.88 30.49
N ALA A 102 3.76 11.81 30.68
CA ALA A 102 3.45 13.22 30.95
C ALA A 102 2.80 13.95 29.74
N VAL A 103 3.15 13.57 28.51
CA VAL A 103 2.47 14.04 27.30
C VAL A 103 1.02 13.55 27.24
N LEU A 104 0.78 12.27 27.58
CA LEU A 104 -0.57 11.67 27.59
C LEU A 104 -1.46 12.26 28.69
N THR A 105 -0.89 12.80 29.78
CA THR A 105 -1.61 13.47 30.87
C THR A 105 -1.71 15.01 30.71
N ASP A 106 -1.29 15.55 29.55
CA ASP A 106 -1.24 16.99 29.26
C ASP A 106 -0.31 17.81 30.21
N GLU A 107 0.58 17.16 30.94
CA GLU A 107 1.56 17.82 31.81
C GLU A 107 2.71 18.44 31.00
N ILE A 108 3.09 17.82 29.88
CA ILE A 108 4.09 18.33 28.95
C ILE A 108 3.42 18.66 27.63
N LYS A 109 3.57 19.92 27.18
CA LYS A 109 3.07 20.42 25.89
C LYS A 109 4.22 20.69 24.94
N GLY A 110 3.97 20.53 23.63
CA GLY A 110 4.95 20.82 22.58
C GLY A 110 5.90 19.66 22.22
N VAL A 111 5.69 18.50 22.79
CA VAL A 111 6.34 17.26 22.37
C VAL A 111 5.29 16.35 21.72
N VAL A 112 5.51 15.95 20.47
CA VAL A 112 4.64 15.03 19.73
C VAL A 112 5.47 13.82 19.36
N LEU A 113 5.04 12.64 19.80
CA LEU A 113 5.57 11.38 19.30
C LEU A 113 4.68 10.94 18.14
N LEU A 114 5.27 10.79 16.97
CA LEU A 114 4.61 10.21 15.80
C LEU A 114 5.19 8.82 15.58
N ASP A 115 4.34 7.82 15.62
CA ASP A 115 4.68 6.45 15.28
C ASP A 115 4.31 6.17 13.82
N VAL A 116 4.76 5.05 13.28
CA VAL A 116 4.51 4.66 11.88
C VAL A 116 4.02 3.22 11.79
N THR A 117 3.27 2.93 10.75
CA THR A 117 2.87 1.55 10.42
C THR A 117 4.09 0.76 9.92
N PRO A 118 4.42 -0.42 10.48
CA PRO A 118 5.59 -1.18 10.06
C PRO A 118 5.44 -1.87 8.69
N LEU A 119 4.18 -2.12 8.28
CA LEU A 119 3.81 -2.78 7.02
C LEU A 119 2.58 -2.09 6.42
N SER A 120 2.44 -2.23 5.10
CA SER A 120 1.25 -1.79 4.38
C SER A 120 0.01 -2.56 4.83
N MET A 121 -1.14 -1.88 4.80
CA MET A 121 -2.45 -2.44 5.11
C MET A 121 -3.41 -2.21 3.95
N GLY A 122 -4.26 -3.18 3.68
CA GLY A 122 -5.19 -3.12 2.57
C GLY A 122 -6.26 -4.19 2.65
N ILE A 123 -6.99 -4.35 1.56
CA ILE A 123 -8.03 -5.38 1.42
C ILE A 123 -7.76 -6.27 0.21
N GLU A 124 -8.30 -7.48 0.26
CA GLU A 124 -8.37 -8.35 -0.90
C GLU A 124 -9.40 -7.82 -1.90
N THR A 125 -9.01 -7.73 -3.16
CA THR A 125 -9.84 -7.35 -4.29
C THR A 125 -9.91 -8.44 -5.34
N MET A 126 -10.62 -8.19 -6.44
CA MET A 126 -10.86 -9.16 -7.50
C MET A 126 -9.56 -9.78 -8.02
N GLY A 127 -9.54 -11.11 -8.18
CA GLY A 127 -8.35 -11.85 -8.59
C GLY A 127 -7.40 -12.20 -7.44
N GLY A 128 -7.79 -12.00 -6.16
CA GLY A 128 -6.94 -12.28 -5.00
C GLY A 128 -5.78 -11.30 -4.86
N VAL A 129 -5.92 -10.10 -5.38
CA VAL A 129 -4.91 -9.01 -5.28
C VAL A 129 -5.11 -8.25 -3.99
N MET A 130 -4.02 -7.89 -3.32
CA MET A 130 -4.05 -6.93 -2.20
C MET A 130 -4.01 -5.51 -2.73
N THR A 131 -5.09 -4.77 -2.53
CA THR A 131 -5.14 -3.32 -2.76
C THR A 131 -4.77 -2.61 -1.47
N LYS A 132 -3.65 -1.88 -1.49
CA LYS A 132 -3.13 -1.13 -0.34
C LYS A 132 -3.92 0.16 -0.16
N LEU A 133 -4.40 0.44 1.06
CA LEU A 133 -5.00 1.71 1.45
C LEU A 133 -4.02 2.54 2.29
N ILE A 134 -3.23 1.89 3.13
CA ILE A 134 -2.20 2.52 3.95
C ILE A 134 -0.87 1.87 3.62
N ASP A 135 0.10 2.66 3.18
CA ASP A 135 1.45 2.18 2.90
C ASP A 135 2.27 1.99 4.17
N ALA A 136 3.30 1.13 4.10
CA ALA A 136 4.29 1.01 5.16
C ALA A 136 4.93 2.37 5.47
N ASN A 137 5.36 2.56 6.71
CA ASN A 137 5.95 3.80 7.23
C ASN A 137 5.02 5.02 7.16
N THR A 138 3.70 4.82 7.02
CA THR A 138 2.72 5.90 7.18
C THR A 138 2.62 6.31 8.65
N THR A 139 2.73 7.62 8.92
CA THR A 139 2.60 8.18 10.26
C THR A 139 1.21 7.96 10.82
N ILE A 140 1.10 7.58 12.09
CA ILE A 140 -0.17 7.45 12.81
C ILE A 140 -0.31 8.56 13.87
N PRO A 141 -1.54 9.04 14.18
CA PRO A 141 -2.82 8.53 13.66
C PRO A 141 -3.05 8.89 12.19
N CYS A 142 -3.73 7.99 11.46
CA CYS A 142 -4.06 8.25 10.06
C CYS A 142 -5.41 7.64 9.68
N LYS A 143 -6.06 8.27 8.70
CA LYS A 143 -7.33 7.81 8.14
C LYS A 143 -7.28 7.85 6.62
N LYS A 144 -7.63 6.73 5.97
CA LYS A 144 -7.70 6.60 4.52
C LYS A 144 -8.99 5.92 4.12
N SER A 145 -9.60 6.41 3.05
CA SER A 145 -10.85 5.84 2.51
C SER A 145 -10.73 5.66 1.02
N GLU A 146 -11.26 4.56 0.50
CA GLU A 146 -11.29 4.27 -0.92
C GLU A 146 -12.64 3.64 -1.28
N VAL A 147 -13.11 3.87 -2.51
CA VAL A 147 -14.41 3.37 -2.98
C VAL A 147 -14.21 2.16 -3.86
N PHE A 148 -14.82 1.07 -3.46
CA PHE A 148 -14.85 -0.21 -4.18
C PHE A 148 -16.26 -0.50 -4.70
N SER A 149 -16.41 -1.57 -5.48
CA SER A 149 -17.68 -1.99 -6.01
C SER A 149 -17.86 -3.52 -5.94
N THR A 150 -19.03 -3.99 -6.33
CA THR A 150 -19.32 -5.43 -6.41
C THR A 150 -18.66 -6.09 -7.62
N ALA A 151 -18.24 -7.35 -7.45
CA ALA A 151 -17.60 -8.16 -8.48
C ALA A 151 -18.61 -8.97 -9.34
N ALA A 152 -19.86 -9.12 -8.88
CA ALA A 152 -20.92 -9.87 -9.57
C ALA A 152 -22.22 -9.09 -9.61
N ASP A 153 -23.08 -9.43 -10.60
CA ASP A 153 -24.43 -8.86 -10.72
C ASP A 153 -25.32 -9.31 -9.56
N ASN A 154 -26.17 -8.39 -9.10
CA ASN A 154 -27.13 -8.62 -8.01
C ASN A 154 -26.49 -9.10 -6.70
N GLN A 155 -25.23 -8.74 -6.47
CA GLN A 155 -24.51 -9.07 -5.25
C GLN A 155 -25.04 -8.20 -4.09
N THR A 156 -25.64 -8.84 -3.08
CA THR A 156 -26.24 -8.18 -1.91
C THR A 156 -25.34 -8.13 -0.69
N GLU A 157 -24.15 -8.74 -0.78
CA GLU A 157 -23.18 -8.86 0.28
C GLU A 157 -21.77 -8.78 -0.29
N VAL A 158 -20.86 -8.12 0.43
CA VAL A 158 -19.42 -8.13 0.13
C VAL A 158 -18.65 -8.51 1.38
N THR A 159 -17.63 -9.35 1.21
CA THR A 159 -16.69 -9.70 2.24
C THR A 159 -15.50 -8.75 2.17
N ILE A 160 -15.20 -8.10 3.28
CA ILE A 160 -14.01 -7.26 3.44
C ILE A 160 -12.96 -8.08 4.17
N HIS A 161 -11.94 -8.52 3.44
CA HIS A 161 -10.80 -9.26 3.97
C HIS A 161 -9.63 -8.30 4.16
N VAL A 162 -9.29 -8.04 5.42
CA VAL A 162 -8.27 -7.06 5.82
C VAL A 162 -6.92 -7.75 5.92
N LEU A 163 -5.94 -7.20 5.23
CA LEU A 163 -4.61 -7.78 5.04
C LEU A 163 -3.52 -6.82 5.50
N GLN A 164 -2.41 -7.39 5.96
CA GLN A 164 -1.19 -6.67 6.31
C GLN A 164 0.02 -7.35 5.65
N GLY A 165 0.85 -6.58 4.94
CA GLY A 165 2.06 -7.07 4.29
C GLY A 165 2.43 -6.28 3.05
N GLU A 166 3.48 -6.73 2.36
CA GLU A 166 4.04 -6.00 1.21
C GLU A 166 3.82 -6.71 -0.12
N ARG A 167 3.35 -7.96 -0.11
CA ARG A 167 3.20 -8.74 -1.33
C ARG A 167 1.92 -8.39 -2.09
N PRO A 168 1.92 -8.43 -3.44
CA PRO A 168 0.76 -8.07 -4.24
C PRO A 168 -0.43 -9.03 -4.09
N MET A 169 -0.17 -10.31 -3.80
CA MET A 169 -1.23 -11.31 -3.69
C MET A 169 -1.75 -11.43 -2.27
N ALA A 170 -3.07 -11.44 -2.09
CA ALA A 170 -3.73 -11.53 -0.79
C ALA A 170 -3.29 -12.74 0.03
N ALA A 171 -3.17 -13.92 -0.61
CA ALA A 171 -2.77 -15.17 0.04
C ALA A 171 -1.34 -15.16 0.60
N GLN A 172 -0.51 -14.21 0.18
CA GLN A 172 0.88 -14.06 0.60
C GLN A 172 1.08 -13.05 1.72
N ASN A 173 0.00 -12.41 2.15
CA ASN A 173 -0.01 -11.44 3.23
C ASN A 173 -0.73 -12.00 4.45
N LYS A 174 -0.55 -11.37 5.59
CA LYS A 174 -1.21 -11.77 6.83
C LYS A 174 -2.65 -11.27 6.84
N SER A 175 -3.61 -12.17 7.03
CA SER A 175 -4.99 -11.82 7.35
C SER A 175 -5.05 -11.30 8.78
N ILE A 176 -5.55 -10.08 8.97
CA ILE A 176 -5.71 -9.45 10.28
C ILE A 176 -7.17 -9.29 10.68
N GLY A 177 -8.11 -9.51 9.75
CA GLY A 177 -9.53 -9.50 10.04
C GLY A 177 -10.38 -9.73 8.80
N GLN A 178 -11.62 -10.13 9.02
CA GLN A 178 -12.62 -10.31 7.97
C GLN A 178 -14.00 -10.01 8.49
N PHE A 179 -14.83 -9.34 7.69
CA PHE A 179 -16.23 -9.08 8.01
C PHE A 179 -17.04 -8.90 6.73
N ASN A 180 -18.36 -9.03 6.86
CA ASN A 180 -19.28 -8.95 5.74
C ASN A 180 -20.14 -7.69 5.85
N LEU A 181 -20.22 -6.92 4.77
CA LEU A 181 -21.23 -5.88 4.59
C LEU A 181 -22.40 -6.48 3.84
N THR A 182 -23.55 -6.57 4.49
CA THR A 182 -24.79 -7.14 3.96
C THR A 182 -25.83 -6.08 3.65
N GLY A 183 -26.80 -6.44 2.79
CA GLY A 183 -27.95 -5.60 2.48
C GLY A 183 -27.64 -4.49 1.50
N ILE A 184 -26.68 -4.71 0.61
CA ILE A 184 -26.43 -3.92 -0.59
C ILE A 184 -27.63 -4.12 -1.53
N ALA A 185 -28.14 -3.05 -2.13
CA ALA A 185 -29.21 -3.13 -3.09
C ALA A 185 -28.75 -3.92 -4.33
N PRO A 186 -29.56 -4.91 -4.82
CA PRO A 186 -29.23 -5.64 -6.03
C PRO A 186 -29.07 -4.68 -7.22
N ALA A 187 -27.92 -4.75 -7.88
CA ALA A 187 -27.58 -3.93 -9.03
C ALA A 187 -26.59 -4.67 -9.93
N ARG A 188 -26.34 -4.16 -11.13
CA ARG A 188 -25.26 -4.66 -11.99
C ARG A 188 -23.90 -4.50 -11.26
N ARG A 189 -22.97 -5.42 -11.50
CA ARG A 189 -21.60 -5.30 -10.96
C ARG A 189 -20.98 -3.96 -11.34
N GLY A 190 -20.19 -3.40 -10.45
CA GLY A 190 -19.55 -2.10 -10.67
C GLY A 190 -20.43 -0.88 -10.34
N VAL A 191 -21.76 -1.04 -10.15
CA VAL A 191 -22.69 0.05 -9.83
C VAL A 191 -22.71 0.41 -8.34
N PRO A 192 -22.81 -0.56 -7.39
CA PRO A 192 -22.75 -0.23 -5.97
C PRO A 192 -21.44 0.43 -5.58
N GLN A 193 -21.50 1.47 -4.74
CA GLN A 193 -20.35 2.19 -4.24
C GLN A 193 -20.15 1.88 -2.76
N ILE A 194 -19.09 1.12 -2.46
CA ILE A 194 -18.76 0.68 -1.11
C ILE A 194 -17.50 1.42 -0.67
N GLU A 195 -17.67 2.36 0.25
CA GLU A 195 -16.56 3.10 0.82
C GLU A 195 -15.94 2.29 1.96
N VAL A 196 -14.69 1.90 1.79
CA VAL A 196 -13.90 1.22 2.83
C VAL A 196 -12.96 2.25 3.45
N THR A 197 -13.05 2.37 4.77
CA THR A 197 -12.25 3.32 5.55
C THR A 197 -11.37 2.57 6.53
N PHE A 198 -10.08 2.87 6.50
CA PHE A 198 -9.08 2.46 7.48
C PHE A 198 -8.79 3.66 8.37
N ASP A 199 -8.95 3.49 9.67
CA ASP A 199 -8.76 4.52 10.69
C ASP A 199 -7.86 3.96 11.79
N ILE A 200 -6.63 4.45 11.87
CA ILE A 200 -5.62 4.03 12.86
C ILE A 200 -5.47 5.16 13.86
N ASP A 201 -5.73 4.86 15.13
CA ASP A 201 -5.56 5.82 16.20
C ASP A 201 -4.10 5.96 16.66
N ALA A 202 -3.83 6.89 17.57
CA ALA A 202 -2.50 7.14 18.12
C ALA A 202 -1.91 5.95 18.91
N ASN A 203 -2.74 4.96 19.28
CA ASN A 203 -2.32 3.75 19.97
C ASN A 203 -2.07 2.57 19.00
N GLY A 204 -2.18 2.82 17.68
CA GLY A 204 -2.03 1.80 16.66
C GLY A 204 -3.25 0.86 16.53
N ILE A 205 -4.39 1.22 17.09
CA ILE A 205 -5.62 0.44 16.96
C ILE A 205 -6.25 0.76 15.61
N LEU A 206 -6.42 -0.26 14.78
CA LEU A 206 -7.03 -0.16 13.46
C LEU A 206 -8.54 -0.41 13.55
N LYS A 207 -9.34 0.54 13.08
CA LYS A 207 -10.75 0.37 12.79
C LYS A 207 -10.94 0.34 11.28
N VAL A 208 -11.52 -0.74 10.76
CA VAL A 208 -11.91 -0.84 9.35
C VAL A 208 -13.42 -0.83 9.27
N SER A 209 -13.97 0.10 8.49
CA SER A 209 -15.39 0.16 8.20
C SER A 209 -15.66 0.10 6.71
N ALA A 210 -16.78 -0.51 6.35
CA ALA A 210 -17.29 -0.55 4.98
C ALA A 210 -18.72 -0.01 4.98
N LYS A 211 -18.98 0.96 4.10
CA LYS A 211 -20.28 1.64 4.00
C LYS A 211 -20.77 1.64 2.55
N ASP A 212 -21.97 1.12 2.34
CA ASP A 212 -22.66 1.30 1.08
C ASP A 212 -23.24 2.72 0.99
N LYS A 213 -22.78 3.49 0.00
CA LYS A 213 -23.18 4.89 -0.19
C LYS A 213 -24.64 5.04 -0.59
N ALA A 214 -25.24 4.03 -1.23
CA ALA A 214 -26.62 4.06 -1.68
C ALA A 214 -27.61 3.79 -0.54
N THR A 215 -27.37 2.74 0.26
CA THR A 215 -28.27 2.34 1.35
C THR A 215 -27.92 2.97 2.70
N GLY A 216 -26.71 3.50 2.83
CA GLY A 216 -26.16 4.02 4.08
C GLY A 216 -25.79 2.94 5.10
N LYS A 217 -25.94 1.65 4.76
CA LYS A 217 -25.57 0.54 5.64
C LYS A 217 -24.06 0.51 5.83
N GLU A 218 -23.66 0.30 7.07
CA GLU A 218 -22.26 0.27 7.48
C GLU A 218 -22.00 -0.92 8.40
N GLN A 219 -20.84 -1.54 8.23
CA GLN A 219 -20.28 -2.54 9.13
C GLN A 219 -18.82 -2.18 9.41
N ALA A 220 -18.35 -2.51 10.61
CA ALA A 220 -16.99 -2.23 11.01
C ALA A 220 -16.41 -3.34 11.88
N ILE A 221 -15.10 -3.50 11.80
CA ILE A 221 -14.31 -4.33 12.71
C ILE A 221 -13.25 -3.46 13.38
N ARG A 222 -12.94 -3.75 14.64
CA ARG A 222 -11.83 -3.18 15.39
C ARG A 222 -10.75 -4.24 15.53
N ILE A 223 -9.53 -3.91 15.17
CA ILE A 223 -8.36 -4.79 15.20
C ILE A 223 -7.35 -4.15 16.15
N GLU A 224 -7.05 -4.85 17.23
CA GLU A 224 -6.10 -4.37 18.24
C GLU A 224 -4.66 -4.69 17.81
N ALA A 225 -3.74 -3.78 18.15
CA ALA A 225 -2.31 -3.94 17.84
C ALA A 225 -1.68 -5.20 18.48
N SER A 226 -2.32 -5.74 19.55
CA SER A 226 -1.87 -6.96 20.23
C SER A 226 -2.01 -8.25 19.41
N SER A 227 -2.77 -8.24 18.31
CA SER A 227 -2.77 -9.32 17.31
C SER A 227 -1.53 -9.29 16.40
N GLY A 228 -0.56 -8.44 16.74
CA GLY A 228 0.55 -8.03 15.91
C GLY A 228 1.55 -9.13 15.60
N LEU A 229 2.22 -8.92 14.49
CA LEU A 229 3.40 -9.65 14.06
C LEU A 229 4.56 -9.40 15.01
N SER A 230 5.34 -10.43 15.33
CA SER A 230 6.63 -10.23 15.98
C SER A 230 7.58 -9.45 15.07
N LYS A 231 8.62 -8.84 15.63
CA LYS A 231 9.62 -8.12 14.81
C LYS A 231 10.26 -9.04 13.78
N GLU A 232 10.53 -10.29 14.16
CA GLU A 232 11.10 -11.31 13.28
C GLU A 232 10.15 -11.67 12.13
N GLU A 233 8.84 -11.70 12.38
CA GLU A 233 7.83 -11.92 11.34
C GLU A 233 7.75 -10.74 10.37
N ILE A 234 7.80 -9.50 10.88
CA ILE A 234 7.81 -8.28 10.06
C ILE A 234 9.05 -8.28 9.13
N GLU A 235 10.24 -8.54 9.69
CA GLU A 235 11.48 -8.60 8.92
C GLU A 235 11.43 -9.71 7.87
N ARG A 236 10.92 -10.89 8.24
CA ARG A 236 10.73 -11.99 7.31
C ARG A 236 9.79 -11.60 6.17
N MET A 237 8.64 -11.02 6.45
CA MET A 237 7.67 -10.59 5.43
C MET A 237 8.25 -9.55 4.48
N LYS A 238 9.03 -8.61 4.98
CA LYS A 238 9.74 -7.63 4.15
C LYS A 238 10.79 -8.30 3.26
N ALA A 239 11.60 -9.18 3.82
CA ALA A 239 12.63 -9.90 3.07
C ALA A 239 12.02 -10.84 2.01
N GLU A 240 10.92 -11.54 2.33
CA GLU A 240 10.19 -12.36 1.37
C GLU A 240 9.59 -11.53 0.23
N ALA A 241 9.07 -10.33 0.53
CA ALA A 241 8.56 -9.42 -0.49
C ALA A 241 9.68 -8.92 -1.42
N GLU A 242 10.84 -8.55 -0.88
CA GLU A 242 12.01 -8.14 -1.67
C GLU A 242 12.53 -9.30 -2.54
N ALA A 243 12.67 -10.49 -1.97
CA ALA A 243 13.18 -11.66 -2.68
C ALA A 243 12.28 -12.11 -3.84
N ASN A 244 10.97 -11.89 -3.75
CA ASN A 244 10.00 -12.32 -4.75
C ASN A 244 9.48 -11.16 -5.62
N ALA A 245 9.99 -9.94 -5.49
CA ALA A 245 9.44 -8.73 -6.11
C ALA A 245 9.22 -8.85 -7.62
N GLU A 246 10.16 -9.46 -8.36
CA GLU A 246 10.01 -9.65 -9.81
C GLU A 246 8.95 -10.70 -10.17
N ALA A 247 8.90 -11.81 -9.44
CA ALA A 247 7.91 -12.87 -9.65
C ALA A 247 6.50 -12.34 -9.31
N ASP A 248 6.38 -11.64 -8.21
CA ASP A 248 5.14 -11.03 -7.75
C ASP A 248 4.63 -9.95 -8.70
N LYS A 249 5.52 -9.15 -9.26
CA LYS A 249 5.17 -8.15 -10.28
C LYS A 249 4.57 -8.81 -11.52
N LYS A 250 5.19 -9.86 -12.02
CA LYS A 250 4.69 -10.61 -13.19
C LYS A 250 3.33 -11.27 -12.91
N GLU A 251 3.15 -11.84 -11.72
CA GLU A 251 1.88 -12.45 -11.34
C GLU A 251 0.78 -11.40 -11.20
N LYS A 252 1.07 -10.26 -10.59
CA LYS A 252 0.14 -9.13 -10.53
C LYS A 252 -0.23 -8.63 -11.92
N GLU A 253 0.74 -8.39 -12.79
CA GLU A 253 0.49 -7.97 -14.18
C GLU A 253 -0.38 -8.98 -14.93
N ARG A 254 -0.17 -10.29 -14.70
CA ARG A 254 -1.01 -11.35 -15.26
C ARG A 254 -2.46 -11.23 -14.81
N ILE A 255 -2.67 -11.08 -13.50
CA ILE A 255 -4.01 -10.97 -12.92
C ILE A 255 -4.69 -9.66 -13.32
N ASP A 256 -3.96 -8.55 -13.33
CA ASP A 256 -4.49 -7.25 -13.75
C ASP A 256 -4.99 -7.32 -15.22
N LYS A 257 -4.26 -7.98 -16.11
CA LYS A 257 -4.70 -8.22 -17.50
C LYS A 257 -5.94 -9.09 -17.58
N LEU A 258 -6.02 -10.16 -16.80
CA LEU A 258 -7.21 -11.00 -16.73
C LEU A 258 -8.42 -10.21 -16.21
N ASN A 259 -8.28 -9.42 -15.17
CA ASN A 259 -9.33 -8.58 -14.62
C ASN A 259 -9.78 -7.49 -15.61
N GLN A 260 -8.85 -6.89 -16.35
CA GLN A 260 -9.16 -5.93 -17.41
C GLN A 260 -9.94 -6.58 -18.55
N ALA A 261 -9.52 -7.76 -19.00
CA ALA A 261 -10.23 -8.53 -20.02
C ALA A 261 -11.66 -8.88 -19.58
N ASP A 262 -11.82 -9.36 -18.34
CA ASP A 262 -13.14 -9.65 -17.78
C ASP A 262 -14.06 -8.42 -17.73
N SER A 263 -13.49 -7.28 -17.30
CA SER A 263 -14.23 -6.00 -17.29
C SER A 263 -14.62 -5.55 -18.70
N LEU A 264 -13.75 -5.73 -19.69
CA LEU A 264 -13.99 -5.39 -21.08
C LEU A 264 -15.06 -6.32 -21.69
N ILE A 265 -15.00 -7.63 -21.42
CA ILE A 265 -16.01 -8.60 -21.83
C ILE A 265 -17.39 -8.17 -21.30
N PHE A 266 -17.46 -7.91 -19.99
CA PHE A 266 -18.72 -7.54 -19.35
C PHE A 266 -19.30 -6.22 -19.87
N SER A 267 -18.45 -5.18 -20.02
CA SER A 267 -18.91 -3.89 -20.53
C SER A 267 -19.41 -4.01 -21.99
N THR A 268 -18.71 -4.79 -22.81
CA THR A 268 -19.09 -5.06 -24.19
C THR A 268 -20.42 -5.81 -24.29
N GLU A 269 -20.60 -6.85 -23.48
CA GLU A 269 -21.88 -7.59 -23.44
C GLU A 269 -23.07 -6.70 -23.08
N ASN A 270 -22.88 -5.81 -22.09
CA ASN A 270 -23.91 -4.87 -21.70
C ASN A 270 -24.19 -3.84 -22.78
N GLN A 271 -23.16 -3.29 -23.42
CA GLN A 271 -23.33 -2.37 -24.54
C GLN A 271 -24.05 -3.03 -25.73
N LEU A 272 -23.75 -4.28 -26.06
CA LEU A 272 -24.43 -5.03 -27.09
C LEU A 272 -25.89 -5.30 -26.72
N LYS A 273 -26.23 -5.53 -25.44
CA LYS A 273 -27.62 -5.68 -24.97
C LYS A 273 -28.38 -4.36 -25.01
N ASP A 274 -27.76 -3.27 -24.57
CA ASP A 274 -28.42 -1.98 -24.42
C ASP A 274 -28.54 -1.20 -25.77
N LEU A 275 -27.59 -1.40 -26.68
CA LEU A 275 -27.47 -0.68 -27.94
C LEU A 275 -27.53 -1.59 -29.20
N GLY A 276 -27.67 -2.90 -29.03
CA GLY A 276 -27.54 -3.87 -30.12
C GLY A 276 -28.49 -3.65 -31.30
N ASP A 277 -29.68 -3.10 -31.04
CA ASP A 277 -30.64 -2.74 -32.09
C ASP A 277 -30.32 -1.43 -32.82
N LYS A 278 -29.40 -0.62 -32.26
CA LYS A 278 -28.95 0.65 -32.83
C LYS A 278 -27.62 0.51 -33.60
N ILE A 279 -26.91 -0.60 -33.41
CA ILE A 279 -25.65 -0.87 -34.11
C ILE A 279 -25.99 -1.56 -35.44
N PRO A 280 -25.50 -1.06 -36.60
CA PRO A 280 -25.69 -1.72 -37.89
C PRO A 280 -25.20 -3.17 -37.86
N ALA A 281 -25.94 -4.09 -38.50
CA ALA A 281 -25.67 -5.51 -38.42
C ALA A 281 -24.27 -5.92 -38.96
N ASP A 282 -23.76 -5.17 -39.93
CA ASP A 282 -22.39 -5.33 -40.49
C ASP A 282 -21.30 -4.95 -39.52
N LYS A 283 -21.55 -4.09 -38.53
CA LYS A 283 -20.63 -3.68 -37.47
C LYS A 283 -20.80 -4.52 -36.20
N LYS A 284 -21.98 -5.05 -35.96
CA LYS A 284 -22.25 -5.91 -34.80
C LYS A 284 -21.51 -7.23 -34.89
N ALA A 285 -21.47 -7.87 -36.06
CA ALA A 285 -20.80 -9.14 -36.28
C ALA A 285 -19.28 -9.11 -35.97
N PRO A 286 -18.49 -8.10 -36.40
CA PRO A 286 -17.07 -7.98 -36.00
C PRO A 286 -16.89 -7.81 -34.50
N ILE A 287 -17.77 -7.03 -33.81
CA ILE A 287 -17.67 -6.84 -32.36
C ILE A 287 -17.95 -8.16 -31.64
N GLU A 288 -19.00 -8.90 -32.04
CA GLU A 288 -19.32 -10.21 -31.46
C GLU A 288 -18.20 -11.24 -31.69
N ALA A 289 -17.58 -11.24 -32.87
CA ALA A 289 -16.46 -12.12 -33.19
C ALA A 289 -15.22 -11.80 -32.34
N ALA A 290 -14.87 -10.51 -32.20
CA ALA A 290 -13.76 -10.08 -31.37
C ALA A 290 -14.03 -10.36 -29.87
N LEU A 291 -15.27 -10.14 -29.41
CA LEU A 291 -15.70 -10.50 -28.07
C LEU A 291 -15.56 -11.99 -27.78
N GLN A 292 -15.93 -12.85 -28.74
CA GLN A 292 -15.79 -14.30 -28.57
C GLN A 292 -14.31 -14.70 -28.47
N LYS A 293 -13.45 -14.14 -29.33
CA LYS A 293 -12.00 -14.37 -29.24
C LYS A 293 -11.42 -13.95 -27.86
N LEU A 294 -11.88 -12.80 -27.35
CA LEU A 294 -11.45 -12.32 -26.05
C LEU A 294 -11.90 -13.25 -24.92
N LYS A 295 -13.12 -13.77 -24.97
CA LYS A 295 -13.62 -14.77 -24.01
C LYS A 295 -12.82 -16.07 -24.06
N ASP A 296 -12.50 -16.54 -25.24
CA ASP A 296 -11.73 -17.77 -25.41
C ASP A 296 -10.30 -17.61 -24.90
N ALA A 297 -9.63 -16.48 -25.22
CA ALA A 297 -8.31 -16.14 -24.71
C ALA A 297 -8.33 -15.97 -23.17
N HIS A 298 -9.33 -15.31 -22.62
CA HIS A 298 -9.50 -15.14 -21.18
C HIS A 298 -9.67 -16.49 -20.47
N LYS A 299 -10.53 -17.37 -21.00
CA LYS A 299 -10.74 -18.74 -20.48
C LYS A 299 -9.48 -19.58 -20.54
N ALA A 300 -8.69 -19.44 -21.60
CA ALA A 300 -7.39 -20.09 -21.76
C ALA A 300 -6.27 -19.45 -20.95
N GLN A 301 -6.50 -18.29 -20.33
CA GLN A 301 -5.49 -17.45 -19.66
C GLN A 301 -4.28 -17.09 -20.57
N ASP A 302 -4.53 -16.97 -21.87
CA ASP A 302 -3.55 -16.58 -22.87
C ASP A 302 -3.43 -15.04 -22.90
N LEU A 303 -2.40 -14.53 -22.25
CA LEU A 303 -2.17 -13.07 -22.15
C LEU A 303 -1.91 -12.41 -23.51
N ALA A 304 -1.21 -13.07 -24.40
CA ALA A 304 -0.94 -12.55 -25.74
C ALA A 304 -2.23 -12.52 -26.59
N GLY A 305 -3.04 -13.57 -26.47
CA GLY A 305 -4.36 -13.65 -27.07
C GLY A 305 -5.31 -12.58 -26.53
N ILE A 306 -5.27 -12.29 -25.22
CA ILE A 306 -6.03 -11.22 -24.57
C ILE A 306 -5.65 -9.86 -25.12
N ASP A 307 -4.35 -9.55 -25.20
CA ASP A 307 -3.87 -8.27 -25.72
C ASP A 307 -4.33 -8.06 -27.17
N ALA A 308 -4.18 -9.09 -28.03
CA ALA A 308 -4.58 -9.03 -29.43
C ALA A 308 -6.11 -8.89 -29.60
N ALA A 309 -6.90 -9.71 -28.89
CA ALA A 309 -8.36 -9.67 -28.96
C ALA A 309 -8.95 -8.39 -28.38
N SER A 310 -8.34 -7.83 -27.33
CA SER A 310 -8.74 -6.54 -26.75
C SER A 310 -8.54 -5.40 -27.73
N ALA A 311 -7.39 -5.36 -28.44
CA ALA A 311 -7.10 -4.38 -29.46
C ALA A 311 -8.06 -4.50 -30.66
N GLU A 312 -8.37 -5.74 -31.11
CA GLU A 312 -9.34 -6.02 -32.16
C GLU A 312 -10.75 -5.52 -31.79
N LEU A 313 -11.16 -5.80 -30.54
CA LEU A 313 -12.46 -5.37 -30.01
C LEU A 313 -12.56 -3.85 -29.93
N GLN A 314 -11.54 -3.15 -29.44
CA GLN A 314 -11.51 -1.69 -29.42
C GLN A 314 -11.58 -1.08 -30.81
N SER A 315 -10.88 -1.65 -31.77
CA SER A 315 -10.91 -1.20 -33.17
C SER A 315 -12.31 -1.38 -33.78
N ALA A 316 -12.96 -2.51 -33.52
CA ALA A 316 -14.33 -2.78 -33.97
C ALA A 316 -15.35 -1.79 -33.39
N PHE A 317 -15.22 -1.45 -32.09
CA PHE A 317 -16.04 -0.43 -31.44
C PHE A 317 -15.82 0.98 -31.98
N GLN A 318 -14.58 1.37 -32.22
CA GLN A 318 -14.26 2.67 -32.82
C GLN A 318 -14.88 2.81 -34.20
N ALA A 319 -14.79 1.76 -35.05
CA ALA A 319 -15.41 1.75 -36.36
C ALA A 319 -16.95 1.87 -36.30
N ALA A 320 -17.58 1.17 -35.35
CA ALA A 320 -19.02 1.26 -35.13
C ALA A 320 -19.46 2.64 -34.62
N SER A 321 -18.71 3.22 -33.68
CA SER A 321 -19.01 4.54 -33.11
C SER A 321 -18.88 5.65 -34.15
N ALA A 322 -17.82 5.62 -34.97
CA ALA A 322 -17.60 6.62 -36.01
C ALA A 322 -18.79 6.68 -37.00
N GLU A 323 -19.34 5.53 -37.34
CA GLU A 323 -20.47 5.46 -38.29
C GLU A 323 -21.80 5.89 -37.63
N MET A 324 -22.02 5.56 -36.37
CA MET A 324 -23.18 6.06 -35.60
C MET A 324 -23.16 7.59 -35.49
N TYR A 325 -22.00 8.19 -35.27
CA TYR A 325 -21.84 9.65 -35.29
C TYR A 325 -22.07 10.24 -36.68
N ALA A 326 -21.60 9.59 -37.74
CA ALA A 326 -21.83 10.02 -39.12
C ALA A 326 -23.33 9.97 -39.51
N GLN A 327 -24.02 8.93 -39.08
CA GLN A 327 -25.47 8.79 -39.34
C GLN A 327 -26.30 9.77 -38.50
N SER A 328 -25.94 10.03 -37.24
CA SER A 328 -26.63 11.03 -36.41
C SER A 328 -26.38 12.46 -36.85
N GLY A 329 -25.20 12.76 -37.37
CA GLY A 329 -24.87 14.04 -38.01
C GLY A 329 -25.64 14.30 -39.32
N ALA A 330 -25.95 13.23 -40.06
CA ALA A 330 -26.70 13.34 -41.31
C ALA A 330 -28.21 13.57 -41.08
N GLN A 331 -28.78 13.18 -39.91
CA GLN A 331 -30.20 13.44 -39.57
C GLN A 331 -30.43 14.78 -38.86
N GLY A 332 -29.37 15.47 -38.39
CA GLY A 332 -29.43 16.82 -37.78
C GLY A 332 -29.24 17.97 -38.76
N GLY A 333 -29.03 17.71 -40.04
CA GLY A 333 -28.66 18.69 -41.05
C GLY A 333 -29.76 19.24 -41.94
N ALA A 334 -31.00 19.48 -41.41
CA ALA A 334 -32.03 20.17 -42.18
C ALA A 334 -32.77 21.18 -41.31
N GLN A 335 -32.12 22.31 -40.97
CA GLN A 335 -32.78 23.63 -40.83
C GLN A 335 -31.83 24.65 -40.15
N ALA A 336 -31.03 25.34 -40.93
CA ALA A 336 -30.66 26.73 -40.72
C ALA A 336 -30.07 27.28 -42.02
N GLY A 337 -30.75 28.21 -42.62
CA GLY A 337 -30.37 28.90 -43.85
C GLY A 337 -29.21 29.87 -43.63
N PRO A 338 -28.74 30.51 -44.70
CA PRO A 338 -27.37 31.07 -44.79
C PRO A 338 -27.29 32.45 -44.19
N ASN A 339 -26.27 32.70 -43.34
CA ASN A 339 -25.75 34.05 -43.25
C ASN A 339 -24.22 34.01 -43.24
N ALA A 340 -23.70 34.67 -44.29
CA ALA A 340 -22.28 34.86 -44.56
C ALA A 340 -21.69 35.93 -43.63
N GLY A 341 -20.45 35.77 -43.27
CA GLY A 341 -19.67 36.79 -42.55
C GLY A 341 -18.27 36.35 -42.19
N GLN A 342 -17.40 36.37 -43.18
CA GLN A 342 -15.98 36.78 -43.21
C GLN A 342 -15.16 36.89 -41.92
N ALA A 343 -14.04 36.15 -41.95
CA ALA A 343 -12.65 36.55 -41.67
C ALA A 343 -12.27 37.11 -40.30
N ASN A 344 -11.34 36.54 -39.60
CA ASN A 344 -9.93 36.91 -39.68
C ASN A 344 -9.06 36.08 -38.73
N ASN A 345 -7.89 35.77 -39.30
CA ASN A 345 -6.74 35.17 -38.64
C ASN A 345 -6.05 36.21 -37.74
N ALA A 346 -5.72 35.86 -36.51
CA ALA A 346 -4.53 36.38 -35.81
C ALA A 346 -4.32 35.64 -34.50
N GLY A 347 -3.13 35.08 -34.32
CA GLY A 347 -2.68 34.47 -33.10
C GLY A 347 -2.44 35.50 -32.02
N ALA A 348 -2.52 35.03 -30.80
CA ALA A 348 -1.67 35.50 -29.67
C ALA A 348 -1.94 34.67 -28.42
N ASN A 349 -0.87 34.25 -27.77
CA ASN A 349 -0.75 33.85 -26.38
C ASN A 349 -1.69 34.61 -25.46
N ASP A 350 -2.40 33.92 -24.61
CA ASP A 350 -2.78 34.51 -23.34
C ASP A 350 -2.71 33.51 -22.19
N LYS A 351 -1.93 33.91 -21.19
CA LYS A 351 -1.79 33.25 -19.92
C LYS A 351 -3.01 33.64 -19.07
N GLY A 352 -3.88 32.70 -18.81
CA GLY A 352 -5.00 32.92 -17.89
C GLY A 352 -4.52 32.94 -16.44
N ASP A 353 -4.78 34.04 -15.77
CA ASP A 353 -4.61 34.31 -14.34
C ASP A 353 -5.33 33.29 -13.48
N VAL A 354 -4.61 32.79 -12.47
CA VAL A 354 -5.16 32.06 -11.35
C VAL A 354 -5.63 33.10 -10.33
N GLN A 355 -6.94 33.19 -10.08
CA GLN A 355 -7.48 33.96 -8.98
C GLN A 355 -7.33 33.20 -7.68
N ASP A 356 -6.57 33.76 -6.74
CA ASP A 356 -6.50 33.34 -5.35
C ASP A 356 -7.85 33.57 -4.66
N ALA A 357 -8.32 32.54 -3.96
CA ALA A 357 -9.50 32.65 -3.10
C ALA A 357 -9.06 33.12 -1.71
N ASP A 358 -9.49 34.31 -1.32
CA ASP A 358 -9.33 34.86 0.01
C ASP A 358 -10.13 34.05 1.04
N PHE A 359 -9.44 33.53 2.07
CA PHE A 359 -10.05 32.95 3.27
C PHE A 359 -10.20 34.03 4.35
N GLU A 360 -11.43 34.37 4.70
CA GLU A 360 -11.73 35.17 5.91
C GLU A 360 -11.69 34.26 7.16
N GLU A 361 -10.80 34.57 8.10
CA GLU A 361 -10.82 34.05 9.47
C GLU A 361 -12.00 34.64 10.25
N VAL A 362 -12.91 33.82 10.70
CA VAL A 362 -13.92 34.18 11.69
C VAL A 362 -13.37 33.91 13.09
N LYS A 363 -13.29 34.97 13.89
CA LYS A 363 -12.89 34.93 15.30
C LYS A 363 -13.90 34.17 16.17
#